data_a28d026f7a82c48974792e55ff0e4c80
#
_entry.id   a28d026f7a82c48974792e55ff0e4c80
#
_cell.length_a   1.000
_cell.length_b   1.000
_cell.length_c   1.000
_cell.angle_alpha   90.00
_cell.angle_beta   90.00
_cell.angle_gamma   90.00
#
_symmetry.space_group_name_H-M   'P 1'
#
loop_
_entity.id
_entity.type
_entity.pdbx_description
1 polymer ?
#
loop_
_entity_poly.entity_id
_entity_poly.type
_entity_poly.pdbx_seq_one_letter_code
_entity_poly.pdbx_strand_id
1 'polypeptide(L)'
;MRVFLAVLGFLMMNASAQGQASLPERLKAMQGDPVALKTAVEAGKKASFFCANCHGEDGISKTPDVPNLAGQNPAYLLEQMRKFAVGERKDPFMQGLIKVLKDDERLQIALYYANNPVAPSHADAGQAARGKLLFDKLCMRCHGQQAHGGELYPRIAGQKLPYLQASITRYRDRTGVRNNQLMSIATATLKNEEIVAIANYLTQLP
;
A
#
# COMPACT_ATOMS: atom_id res chain seq x y z
N MET A 1 -56.37 37.05 -41.25
CA MET A 1 -56.21 35.85 -40.46
C MET A 1 -54.70 35.66 -40.29
N ARG A 2 -54.12 36.12 -39.16
CA ARG A 2 -52.67 36.05 -38.92
C ARG A 2 -52.39 34.84 -38.01
N VAL A 3 -51.65 33.87 -38.50
CA VAL A 3 -51.20 32.66 -37.77
C VAL A 3 -49.91 33.01 -37.03
N PHE A 4 -49.90 33.00 -35.69
CA PHE A 4 -48.69 33.08 -34.86
C PHE A 4 -48.13 31.67 -34.71
N LEU A 5 -46.95 31.41 -35.30
CA LEU A 5 -46.16 30.23 -34.96
C LEU A 5 -45.37 30.49 -33.69
N ALA A 6 -45.71 29.78 -32.61
CA ALA A 6 -44.92 29.74 -31.40
C ALA A 6 -43.79 28.70 -31.57
N VAL A 7 -42.54 29.18 -31.62
CA VAL A 7 -41.35 28.31 -31.59
C VAL A 7 -41.04 27.97 -30.14
N LEU A 8 -41.37 26.75 -29.71
CA LEU A 8 -40.91 26.19 -28.43
C LEU A 8 -39.42 25.82 -28.55
N GLY A 9 -38.56 26.66 -27.98
CA GLY A 9 -37.15 26.34 -27.82
C GLY A 9 -36.95 25.25 -26.76
N PHE A 10 -36.56 24.07 -27.20
CA PHE A 10 -36.16 22.97 -26.32
C PHE A 10 -34.73 23.25 -25.78
N LEU A 11 -34.60 23.77 -24.55
CA LEU A 11 -33.33 23.85 -23.87
C LEU A 11 -32.86 22.42 -23.54
N MET A 12 -31.96 21.89 -24.33
CA MET A 12 -31.20 20.67 -23.98
C MET A 12 -30.27 21.02 -22.81
N MET A 13 -30.67 20.68 -21.59
CA MET A 13 -29.75 20.61 -20.45
C MET A 13 -28.75 19.50 -20.69
N ASN A 14 -27.54 19.87 -21.11
CA ASN A 14 -26.39 18.97 -21.09
C ASN A 14 -26.09 18.66 -19.62
N ALA A 15 -26.61 17.56 -19.10
CA ALA A 15 -26.14 16.96 -17.88
C ALA A 15 -24.72 16.46 -18.15
N SER A 16 -23.72 17.26 -17.79
CA SER A 16 -22.33 16.83 -17.76
C SER A 16 -22.28 15.64 -16.81
N ALA A 17 -22.05 14.45 -17.33
CA ALA A 17 -21.66 13.28 -16.54
C ALA A 17 -20.33 13.64 -15.88
N GLN A 18 -20.35 14.19 -14.67
CA GLN A 18 -19.16 14.37 -13.85
C GLN A 18 -18.68 12.97 -13.51
N GLY A 19 -17.67 12.49 -14.25
CA GLY A 19 -17.02 11.23 -13.97
C GLY A 19 -16.55 11.23 -12.52
N GLN A 20 -16.85 10.16 -11.79
CA GLN A 20 -16.41 10.00 -10.41
C GLN A 20 -14.88 10.12 -10.36
N ALA A 21 -14.32 10.99 -9.49
CA ALA A 21 -12.89 11.18 -9.35
C ALA A 21 -12.18 9.84 -9.10
N SER A 22 -11.02 9.64 -9.67
CA SER A 22 -10.23 8.42 -9.50
C SER A 22 -9.81 8.19 -8.04
N LEU A 23 -9.51 6.94 -7.67
CA LEU A 23 -9.07 6.63 -6.31
C LEU A 23 -7.86 7.46 -5.84
N PRO A 24 -6.82 7.72 -6.66
CA PRO A 24 -5.71 8.58 -6.27
C PRO A 24 -6.13 10.04 -6.02
N GLU A 25 -7.03 10.59 -6.83
CA GLU A 25 -7.54 11.96 -6.64
C GLU A 25 -8.36 12.08 -5.36
N ARG A 26 -9.21 11.08 -5.10
CA ARG A 26 -10.01 11.00 -3.88
C ARG A 26 -9.14 10.84 -2.64
N LEU A 27 -8.08 10.01 -2.71
CA LEU A 27 -7.09 9.86 -1.64
C LEU A 27 -6.45 11.21 -1.30
N LYS A 28 -5.97 11.93 -2.32
CA LYS A 28 -5.33 13.23 -2.16
C LYS A 28 -6.28 14.26 -1.55
N ALA A 29 -7.53 14.30 -2.01
CA ALA A 29 -8.56 15.18 -1.46
C ALA A 29 -8.82 14.90 0.03
N MET A 30 -8.97 13.62 0.43
CA MET A 30 -9.18 13.23 1.82
C MET A 30 -7.98 13.56 2.71
N GLN A 31 -6.74 13.38 2.21
CA GLN A 31 -5.52 13.74 2.96
C GLN A 31 -5.36 15.25 3.14
N GLY A 32 -5.89 16.06 2.22
CA GLY A 32 -5.86 17.51 2.28
C GLY A 32 -6.92 18.14 3.19
N ASP A 33 -7.91 17.37 3.64
CA ASP A 33 -8.99 17.82 4.54
C ASP A 33 -8.97 17.04 5.85
N PRO A 34 -8.60 17.68 6.98
CA PRO A 34 -8.53 17.01 8.28
C PRO A 34 -9.83 16.36 8.75
N VAL A 35 -10.99 16.94 8.40
CA VAL A 35 -12.30 16.41 8.78
C VAL A 35 -12.63 15.18 7.95
N ALA A 36 -12.42 15.25 6.64
CA ALA A 36 -12.60 14.11 5.73
C ALA A 36 -11.64 12.96 6.08
N LEU A 37 -10.38 13.26 6.38
CA LEU A 37 -9.38 12.27 6.81
C LEU A 37 -9.83 11.56 8.10
N LYS A 38 -10.21 12.30 9.13
CA LYS A 38 -10.69 11.72 10.40
C LYS A 38 -11.90 10.80 10.17
N THR A 39 -12.88 11.26 9.41
CA THR A 39 -14.07 10.46 9.08
C THR A 39 -13.70 9.19 8.32
N ALA A 40 -12.80 9.29 7.34
CA ALA A 40 -12.33 8.14 6.56
C ALA A 40 -11.56 7.12 7.43
N VAL A 41 -10.72 7.58 8.36
CA VAL A 41 -9.98 6.73 9.30
C VAL A 41 -10.93 5.98 10.23
N GLU A 42 -11.95 6.66 10.79
CA GLU A 42 -12.97 6.03 11.65
C GLU A 42 -13.80 4.98 10.87
N ALA A 43 -14.18 5.28 9.64
CA ALA A 43 -14.87 4.33 8.77
C ALA A 43 -13.96 3.14 8.40
N GLY A 44 -12.68 3.41 8.10
CA GLY A 44 -11.67 2.41 7.78
C GLY A 44 -11.42 1.44 8.91
N LYS A 45 -11.43 1.89 10.18
CA LYS A 45 -11.37 1.01 11.36
C LYS A 45 -12.49 -0.03 11.34
N LYS A 46 -13.71 0.38 11.00
CA LYS A 46 -14.87 -0.54 10.92
C LYS A 46 -14.75 -1.48 9.72
N ALA A 47 -14.36 -0.93 8.56
CA ALA A 47 -14.22 -1.72 7.32
C ALA A 47 -13.07 -2.74 7.39
N SER A 48 -12.05 -2.50 8.23
CA SER A 48 -10.89 -3.40 8.39
C SER A 48 -11.11 -4.61 9.31
N PHE A 49 -12.33 -4.85 9.80
CA PHE A 49 -12.64 -5.92 10.75
C PHE A 49 -12.06 -7.29 10.34
N PHE A 50 -12.28 -7.72 9.10
CA PHE A 50 -11.72 -8.97 8.60
C PHE A 50 -10.20 -8.94 8.41
N CYS A 51 -9.65 -7.79 8.05
CA CYS A 51 -8.22 -7.60 7.86
C CYS A 51 -7.45 -7.76 9.18
N ALA A 52 -8.05 -7.31 10.27
CA ALA A 52 -7.48 -7.32 11.62
C ALA A 52 -7.13 -8.73 12.12
N ASN A 53 -7.84 -9.76 11.68
CA ASN A 53 -7.57 -11.16 12.08
C ASN A 53 -6.14 -11.61 11.73
N CYS A 54 -5.59 -11.13 10.61
CA CYS A 54 -4.24 -11.48 10.17
C CYS A 54 -3.25 -10.33 10.31
N HIS A 55 -3.69 -9.09 9.99
CA HIS A 55 -2.82 -7.92 9.99
C HIS A 55 -2.78 -7.17 11.32
N GLY A 56 -3.60 -7.56 12.31
CA GLY A 56 -3.77 -6.85 13.59
C GLY A 56 -4.76 -5.68 13.49
N GLU A 57 -5.42 -5.35 14.61
CA GLU A 57 -6.35 -4.20 14.64
C GLU A 57 -5.65 -2.90 14.31
N ASP A 58 -4.46 -2.71 14.87
CA ASP A 58 -3.60 -1.55 14.65
C ASP A 58 -2.72 -1.67 13.38
N GLY A 59 -2.81 -2.78 12.67
CA GLY A 59 -1.98 -3.07 11.51
C GLY A 59 -0.61 -3.69 11.86
N ILE A 60 -0.41 -4.12 13.12
CA ILE A 60 0.78 -4.87 13.53
C ILE A 60 0.41 -6.36 13.59
N SER A 61 0.84 -7.10 12.57
CA SER A 61 0.55 -8.53 12.46
C SER A 61 1.25 -9.35 13.54
N LYS A 62 0.54 -10.32 14.13
CA LYS A 62 1.12 -11.33 15.01
C LYS A 62 1.70 -12.53 14.24
N THR A 63 1.32 -12.69 13.00
CA THR A 63 1.76 -13.79 12.11
C THR A 63 3.08 -13.41 11.43
N PRO A 64 4.13 -14.23 11.48
CA PRO A 64 5.47 -13.87 11.00
C PRO A 64 5.56 -13.47 9.53
N ASP A 65 4.85 -14.16 8.66
CA ASP A 65 4.86 -14.00 7.19
C ASP A 65 3.75 -13.08 6.66
N VAL A 66 2.85 -12.62 7.53
CA VAL A 66 1.83 -11.62 7.20
C VAL A 66 2.39 -10.20 7.48
N PRO A 67 2.35 -9.28 6.52
CA PRO A 67 2.95 -7.97 6.68
C PRO A 67 2.22 -7.08 7.68
N ASN A 68 2.99 -6.22 8.34
CA ASN A 68 2.45 -5.05 9.00
C ASN A 68 1.88 -4.09 7.95
N LEU A 69 0.74 -3.49 8.25
CA LEU A 69 0.08 -2.45 7.46
C LEU A 69 0.19 -1.07 8.11
N ALA A 70 0.47 -1.02 9.41
CA ALA A 70 0.64 0.22 10.16
C ALA A 70 1.69 1.15 9.54
N GLY A 71 1.38 2.42 9.44
CA GLY A 71 2.24 3.46 8.89
C GLY A 71 2.64 3.27 7.42
N GLN A 72 2.01 2.34 6.70
CA GLN A 72 2.29 2.14 5.28
C GLN A 72 1.68 3.28 4.45
N ASN A 73 2.37 3.66 3.38
CA ASN A 73 1.89 4.69 2.46
C ASN A 73 0.53 4.32 1.87
N PRO A 74 -0.52 5.16 2.01
CA PRO A 74 -1.88 4.78 1.63
C PRO A 74 -2.02 4.57 0.12
N ALA A 75 -1.31 5.34 -0.71
CA ALA A 75 -1.27 5.12 -2.15
C ALA A 75 -0.68 3.74 -2.51
N TYR A 76 0.37 3.31 -1.79
CA TYR A 76 0.92 1.97 -1.96
C TYR A 76 -0.06 0.89 -1.53
N LEU A 77 -0.78 1.07 -0.43
CA LEU A 77 -1.82 0.12 0.01
C LEU A 77 -2.91 -0.04 -1.05
N LEU A 78 -3.41 1.08 -1.61
CA LEU A 78 -4.40 1.06 -2.70
C LEU A 78 -3.89 0.32 -3.93
N GLU A 79 -2.64 0.59 -4.33
CA GLU A 79 -2.03 -0.10 -5.47
C GLU A 79 -1.85 -1.60 -5.21
N GLN A 80 -1.50 -2.01 -3.97
CA GLN A 80 -1.44 -3.43 -3.64
C GLN A 80 -2.82 -4.10 -3.66
N MET A 81 -3.86 -3.42 -3.17
CA MET A 81 -5.24 -3.91 -3.29
C MET A 81 -5.65 -4.06 -4.76
N ARG A 82 -5.36 -3.06 -5.61
CA ARG A 82 -5.61 -3.17 -7.05
C ARG A 82 -4.90 -4.40 -7.64
N LYS A 83 -3.61 -4.57 -7.33
CA LYS A 83 -2.81 -5.70 -7.84
C LYS A 83 -3.36 -7.06 -7.43
N PHE A 84 -3.86 -7.19 -6.22
CA PHE A 84 -4.55 -8.40 -5.79
C PHE A 84 -5.85 -8.60 -6.56
N ALA A 85 -6.67 -7.56 -6.71
CA ALA A 85 -7.95 -7.66 -7.40
C ALA A 85 -7.81 -8.11 -8.86
N VAL A 86 -6.76 -7.65 -9.58
CA VAL A 86 -6.51 -8.00 -10.98
C VAL A 86 -5.54 -9.17 -11.17
N GLY A 87 -5.02 -9.77 -10.08
CA GLY A 87 -4.11 -10.93 -10.14
C GLY A 87 -2.65 -10.63 -10.48
N GLU A 88 -2.24 -9.36 -10.55
CA GLU A 88 -0.83 -8.96 -10.72
C GLU A 88 0.02 -9.29 -9.48
N ARG A 89 -0.58 -9.33 -8.30
CA ARG A 89 -0.01 -9.87 -7.07
C ARG A 89 -0.78 -11.11 -6.67
N LYS A 90 -0.08 -12.23 -6.48
CA LYS A 90 -0.70 -13.53 -6.27
C LYS A 90 -0.73 -13.88 -4.79
N ASP A 91 -1.92 -14.05 -4.29
CA ASP A 91 -2.29 -14.66 -3.02
C ASP A 91 -3.79 -14.97 -3.11
N PRO A 92 -4.21 -16.24 -3.21
CA PRO A 92 -5.61 -16.58 -3.45
C PRO A 92 -6.57 -16.02 -2.39
N PHE A 93 -6.16 -15.99 -1.12
CA PHE A 93 -6.98 -15.46 -0.04
C PHE A 93 -7.17 -13.94 -0.19
N MET A 94 -6.07 -13.20 -0.33
CA MET A 94 -6.12 -11.74 -0.51
C MET A 94 -6.83 -11.34 -1.80
N GLN A 95 -6.66 -12.09 -2.90
CA GLN A 95 -7.36 -11.85 -4.15
C GLN A 95 -8.89 -11.97 -3.98
N GLY A 96 -9.36 -13.01 -3.27
CA GLY A 96 -10.78 -13.20 -2.97
C GLY A 96 -11.33 -12.07 -2.10
N LEU A 97 -10.61 -11.72 -1.02
CA LEU A 97 -11.03 -10.70 -0.07
C LEU A 97 -11.09 -9.30 -0.71
N ILE A 98 -10.06 -8.90 -1.46
CA ILE A 98 -10.01 -7.55 -2.04
C ILE A 98 -11.04 -7.34 -3.15
N LYS A 99 -11.42 -8.39 -3.89
CA LYS A 99 -12.40 -8.28 -4.98
C LYS A 99 -13.79 -7.84 -4.52
N VAL A 100 -14.17 -8.19 -3.30
CA VAL A 100 -15.51 -7.86 -2.77
C VAL A 100 -15.58 -6.46 -2.14
N LEU A 101 -14.44 -5.81 -1.89
CA LEU A 101 -14.40 -4.46 -1.33
C LEU A 101 -14.78 -3.41 -2.37
N LYS A 102 -15.62 -2.47 -1.96
CA LYS A 102 -15.92 -1.25 -2.72
C LYS A 102 -14.74 -0.27 -2.68
N ASP A 103 -14.67 0.64 -3.61
CA ASP A 103 -13.59 1.63 -3.69
C ASP A 103 -13.51 2.53 -2.46
N ASP A 104 -14.67 2.91 -1.87
CA ASP A 104 -14.70 3.67 -0.62
C ASP A 104 -14.08 2.89 0.54
N GLU A 105 -14.38 1.61 0.66
CA GLU A 105 -13.83 0.75 1.70
C GLU A 105 -12.31 0.59 1.54
N ARG A 106 -11.83 0.43 0.31
CA ARG A 106 -10.38 0.37 0.00
C ARG A 106 -9.66 1.64 0.42
N LEU A 107 -10.23 2.83 0.11
CA LEU A 107 -9.70 4.13 0.53
C LEU A 107 -9.65 4.27 2.04
N GLN A 108 -10.76 3.97 2.71
CA GLN A 108 -10.90 4.06 4.15
C GLN A 108 -9.94 3.13 4.89
N ILE A 109 -9.84 1.87 4.47
CA ILE A 109 -8.90 0.87 5.03
C ILE A 109 -7.45 1.33 4.83
N ALA A 110 -7.11 1.83 3.64
CA ALA A 110 -5.76 2.32 3.36
C ALA A 110 -5.40 3.51 4.26
N LEU A 111 -6.31 4.48 4.43
CA LEU A 111 -6.12 5.62 5.32
C LEU A 111 -6.06 5.21 6.78
N TYR A 112 -6.89 4.27 7.23
CA TYR A 112 -6.85 3.77 8.60
C TYR A 112 -5.49 3.18 8.96
N TYR A 113 -4.99 2.21 8.20
CA TYR A 113 -3.70 1.59 8.49
C TYR A 113 -2.52 2.53 8.30
N ALA A 114 -2.58 3.46 7.33
CA ALA A 114 -1.55 4.46 7.12
C ALA A 114 -1.37 5.40 8.31
N ASN A 115 -2.43 5.67 9.08
CA ASN A 115 -2.40 6.55 10.24
C ASN A 115 -2.07 5.83 11.56
N ASN A 116 -1.88 4.52 11.55
CA ASN A 116 -1.50 3.78 12.75
C ASN A 116 0.02 3.81 12.98
N PRO A 117 0.47 3.87 14.24
CA PRO A 117 1.89 3.92 14.56
C PRO A 117 2.60 2.62 14.19
N VAL A 118 3.85 2.75 13.76
CA VAL A 118 4.73 1.61 13.49
C VAL A 118 5.44 1.19 14.77
N ALA A 119 5.54 -0.12 14.99
CA ALA A 119 6.32 -0.68 16.07
C ALA A 119 7.52 -1.45 15.51
N PRO A 120 8.74 -0.94 15.67
CA PRO A 120 9.95 -1.66 15.28
C PRO A 120 10.13 -2.94 16.11
N SER A 121 10.75 -3.95 15.50
CA SER A 121 11.06 -5.22 16.16
C SER A 121 12.55 -5.32 16.47
N HIS A 122 12.89 -6.23 17.39
CA HIS A 122 14.29 -6.56 17.67
C HIS A 122 14.94 -7.26 16.49
N ALA A 123 16.21 -6.95 16.23
CA ALA A 123 17.03 -7.52 15.19
C ALA A 123 18.39 -7.96 15.72
N ASP A 124 19.07 -8.85 15.01
CA ASP A 124 20.49 -9.16 15.24
C ASP A 124 21.34 -7.95 14.84
N ALA A 125 22.04 -7.35 15.82
CA ALA A 125 22.81 -6.11 15.65
C ALA A 125 23.97 -6.26 14.63
N GLY A 126 24.62 -7.44 14.60
CA GLY A 126 25.70 -7.71 13.67
C GLY A 126 25.19 -7.81 12.21
N GLN A 127 24.08 -8.50 12.03
CA GLN A 127 23.41 -8.57 10.73
C GLN A 127 22.87 -7.21 10.30
N ALA A 128 22.32 -6.44 11.21
CA ALA A 128 21.76 -5.12 10.92
C ALA A 128 22.84 -4.13 10.42
N ALA A 129 24.03 -4.13 11.00
CA ALA A 129 25.14 -3.29 10.54
C ALA A 129 25.54 -3.59 9.08
N ARG A 130 25.66 -4.88 8.73
CA ARG A 130 25.91 -5.30 7.35
C ARG A 130 24.72 -4.95 6.43
N GLY A 131 23.52 -5.15 6.92
CA GLY A 131 22.28 -4.83 6.19
C GLY A 131 22.17 -3.35 5.84
N LYS A 132 22.59 -2.46 6.75
CA LYS A 132 22.63 -1.02 6.49
C LYS A 132 23.49 -0.66 5.30
N LEU A 133 24.69 -1.21 5.21
CA LEU A 133 25.61 -0.94 4.10
C LEU A 133 25.01 -1.37 2.74
N LEU A 134 24.35 -2.53 2.73
CA LEU A 134 23.67 -3.03 1.53
C LEU A 134 22.45 -2.20 1.18
N PHE A 135 21.64 -1.81 2.17
CA PHE A 135 20.49 -0.95 2.00
C PHE A 135 20.87 0.42 1.41
N ASP A 136 21.88 1.06 1.98
CA ASP A 136 22.38 2.36 1.51
C ASP A 136 22.81 2.30 0.03
N LYS A 137 23.44 1.21 -0.37
CA LYS A 137 23.91 1.01 -1.74
C LYS A 137 22.81 0.68 -2.75
N LEU A 138 21.84 -0.15 -2.38
CA LEU A 138 20.92 -0.77 -3.34
C LEU A 138 19.46 -0.31 -3.20
N CYS A 139 19.03 0.14 -2.02
CA CYS A 139 17.62 0.32 -1.69
C CYS A 139 17.24 1.77 -1.39
N MET A 140 18.15 2.52 -0.75
CA MET A 140 17.91 3.86 -0.22
C MET A 140 17.42 4.85 -1.29
N ARG A 141 17.89 4.72 -2.53
CA ARG A 141 17.51 5.63 -3.63
C ARG A 141 16.01 5.71 -3.85
N CYS A 142 15.28 4.60 -3.67
CA CYS A 142 13.84 4.53 -3.89
C CYS A 142 13.07 4.51 -2.56
N HIS A 143 13.58 3.81 -1.55
CA HIS A 143 12.88 3.67 -0.27
C HIS A 143 13.18 4.80 0.74
N GLY A 144 14.08 5.73 0.40
CA GLY A 144 14.50 6.83 1.28
C GLY A 144 15.47 6.39 2.36
N GLN A 145 16.18 7.37 2.95
CA GLN A 145 17.23 7.12 3.94
C GLN A 145 16.71 6.38 5.19
N GLN A 146 15.48 6.66 5.60
CA GLN A 146 14.82 6.03 6.74
C GLN A 146 13.94 4.83 6.33
N ALA A 147 14.01 4.39 5.08
CA ALA A 147 13.18 3.33 4.53
C ALA A 147 11.65 3.57 4.65
N HIS A 148 11.23 4.83 4.73
CA HIS A 148 9.81 5.23 4.82
C HIS A 148 9.12 5.26 3.46
N GLY A 149 9.87 5.17 2.37
CA GLY A 149 9.33 5.21 1.01
C GLY A 149 8.71 6.57 0.68
N GLY A 150 7.60 6.53 -0.03
CA GLY A 150 6.82 7.70 -0.46
C GLY A 150 5.61 7.26 -1.26
N GLU A 151 5.02 8.16 -2.02
CA GLU A 151 3.79 7.89 -2.78
C GLU A 151 3.93 6.65 -3.69
N LEU A 152 5.07 6.50 -4.39
CA LEU A 152 5.32 5.41 -5.34
C LEU A 152 6.01 4.20 -4.72
N TYR A 153 6.66 4.35 -3.58
CA TYR A 153 7.49 3.33 -2.97
C TYR A 153 7.00 3.01 -1.56
N PRO A 154 6.95 1.73 -1.16
CA PRO A 154 6.48 1.37 0.16
C PRO A 154 7.44 1.79 1.26
N ARG A 155 6.86 2.11 2.42
CA ARG A 155 7.57 2.01 3.69
C ARG A 155 7.97 0.55 3.90
N ILE A 156 9.25 0.32 4.22
CA ILE A 156 9.79 -1.01 4.56
C ILE A 156 10.48 -1.01 5.94
N ALA A 157 10.61 0.17 6.56
CA ALA A 157 11.03 0.31 7.95
C ALA A 157 10.01 -0.32 8.92
N GLY A 158 10.46 -0.99 9.96
CA GLY A 158 9.61 -1.65 10.97
C GLY A 158 8.80 -2.84 10.44
N GLN A 159 9.10 -3.31 9.24
CA GLN A 159 8.39 -4.45 8.67
C GLN A 159 8.96 -5.77 9.23
N LYS A 160 8.14 -6.81 9.26
CA LYS A 160 8.47 -8.13 9.81
C LYS A 160 9.62 -8.79 9.04
N LEU A 161 10.60 -9.29 9.77
CA LEU A 161 11.79 -9.91 9.21
C LEU A 161 11.48 -11.08 8.26
N PRO A 162 10.65 -12.07 8.60
CA PRO A 162 10.32 -13.15 7.68
C PRO A 162 9.61 -12.68 6.42
N TYR A 163 8.71 -11.70 6.56
CA TYR A 163 8.00 -11.11 5.42
C TYR A 163 8.95 -10.36 4.49
N LEU A 164 9.91 -9.60 5.03
CA LEU A 164 10.94 -8.91 4.24
C LEU A 164 11.79 -9.90 3.47
N GLN A 165 12.29 -10.95 4.13
CA GLN A 165 13.09 -12.01 3.50
C GLN A 165 12.33 -12.66 2.35
N ALA A 166 11.10 -13.12 2.60
CA ALA A 166 10.27 -13.73 1.59
C ALA A 166 9.98 -12.79 0.41
N SER A 167 9.71 -11.50 0.70
CA SER A 167 9.40 -10.52 -0.33
C SER A 167 10.61 -10.21 -1.22
N ILE A 168 11.79 -9.99 -0.64
CA ILE A 168 13.03 -9.73 -1.39
C ILE A 168 13.40 -10.95 -2.24
N THR A 169 13.32 -12.14 -1.67
CA THR A 169 13.57 -13.41 -2.38
C THR A 169 12.64 -13.58 -3.57
N ARG A 170 11.33 -13.32 -3.40
CA ARG A 170 10.35 -13.41 -4.49
C ARG A 170 10.65 -12.46 -5.66
N TYR A 171 11.17 -11.27 -5.38
CA TYR A 171 11.60 -10.34 -6.43
C TYR A 171 12.89 -10.81 -7.12
N ARG A 172 13.90 -11.23 -6.35
CA ARG A 172 15.16 -11.76 -6.88
C ARG A 172 14.93 -12.96 -7.80
N ASP A 173 14.15 -13.92 -7.33
CA ASP A 173 13.92 -15.19 -8.01
C ASP A 173 12.82 -15.10 -9.09
N ARG A 174 12.18 -13.94 -9.23
CA ARG A 174 11.10 -13.68 -10.21
C ARG A 174 10.00 -14.74 -10.17
N THR A 175 9.56 -15.12 -8.98
CA THR A 175 8.59 -16.21 -8.77
C THR A 175 7.19 -15.93 -9.36
N GLY A 176 6.94 -14.71 -9.81
CA GLY A 176 5.63 -14.28 -10.33
C GLY A 176 4.57 -14.01 -9.24
N VAL A 177 4.89 -14.23 -7.95
CA VAL A 177 4.00 -13.90 -6.82
C VAL A 177 3.90 -12.39 -6.63
N ARG A 178 5.02 -11.68 -6.82
CA ARG A 178 5.11 -10.22 -6.83
C ARG A 178 5.82 -9.78 -8.10
N ASN A 179 5.25 -8.77 -8.77
CA ASN A 179 5.78 -8.25 -10.01
C ASN A 179 6.13 -6.78 -9.87
N ASN A 180 7.43 -6.46 -9.95
CA ASN A 180 7.94 -5.10 -10.06
C ASN A 180 9.35 -5.19 -10.65
N GLN A 181 9.51 -4.65 -11.86
CA GLN A 181 10.76 -4.73 -12.60
C GLN A 181 11.93 -4.05 -11.87
N LEU A 182 11.72 -2.88 -11.26
CA LEU A 182 12.77 -2.16 -10.53
C LEU A 182 13.25 -2.98 -9.33
N MET A 183 12.33 -3.58 -8.56
CA MET A 183 12.70 -4.45 -7.45
C MET A 183 13.43 -5.69 -7.93
N SER A 184 12.98 -6.33 -9.03
CA SER A 184 13.68 -7.51 -9.58
C SER A 184 15.09 -7.19 -10.05
N ILE A 185 15.34 -6.00 -10.60
CA ILE A 185 16.68 -5.54 -10.99
C ILE A 185 17.52 -5.28 -9.73
N ALA A 186 16.99 -4.52 -8.76
CA ALA A 186 17.72 -4.13 -7.55
C ALA A 186 18.11 -5.34 -6.67
N THR A 187 17.36 -6.43 -6.73
CA THR A 187 17.59 -7.63 -5.90
C THR A 187 18.30 -8.76 -6.62
N ALA A 188 18.48 -8.69 -7.95
CA ALA A 188 18.92 -9.80 -8.81
C ALA A 188 20.21 -10.49 -8.37
N THR A 189 21.15 -9.76 -7.80
CA THR A 189 22.47 -10.27 -7.40
C THR A 189 22.59 -10.57 -5.91
N LEU A 190 21.53 -10.35 -5.12
CA LEU A 190 21.57 -10.55 -3.68
C LEU A 190 21.71 -12.05 -3.32
N LYS A 191 22.64 -12.35 -2.45
CA LYS A 191 22.76 -13.67 -1.82
C LYS A 191 21.79 -13.81 -0.64
N ASN A 192 21.51 -15.03 -0.21
CA ASN A 192 20.58 -15.28 0.89
C ASN A 192 20.99 -14.57 2.18
N GLU A 193 22.28 -14.62 2.54
CA GLU A 193 22.80 -13.94 3.71
C GLU A 193 22.72 -12.41 3.62
N GLU A 194 22.75 -11.85 2.43
CA GLU A 194 22.56 -10.40 2.21
C GLU A 194 21.10 -9.99 2.36
N ILE A 195 20.17 -10.83 1.91
CA ILE A 195 18.75 -10.65 2.13
C ILE A 195 18.43 -10.70 3.64
N VAL A 196 19.01 -11.66 4.37
CA VAL A 196 18.88 -11.75 5.82
C VAL A 196 19.40 -10.48 6.51
N ALA A 197 20.57 -10.00 6.11
CA ALA A 197 21.17 -8.79 6.68
C ALA A 197 20.30 -7.54 6.43
N ILE A 198 19.85 -7.32 5.19
CA ILE A 198 18.95 -6.21 4.84
C ILE A 198 17.65 -6.28 5.65
N ALA A 199 17.04 -7.47 5.76
CA ALA A 199 15.82 -7.65 6.52
C ALA A 199 16.00 -7.33 8.03
N ASN A 200 17.13 -7.76 8.64
CA ASN A 200 17.48 -7.41 10.02
C ASN A 200 17.64 -5.90 10.21
N TYR A 201 18.28 -5.20 9.28
CA TYR A 201 18.39 -3.75 9.34
C TYR A 201 17.02 -3.06 9.29
N LEU A 202 16.16 -3.46 8.34
CA LEU A 202 14.87 -2.82 8.12
C LEU A 202 13.87 -3.05 9.25
N THR A 203 13.87 -4.23 9.87
CA THR A 203 12.89 -4.59 10.90
C THR A 203 13.05 -3.79 12.19
N GLN A 204 14.26 -3.27 12.49
CA GLN A 204 14.53 -2.45 13.67
C GLN A 204 14.29 -0.95 13.48
N LEU A 205 14.10 -0.48 12.24
CA LEU A 205 13.85 0.93 11.95
C LEU A 205 12.45 1.35 12.41
N PRO A 206 12.31 2.58 12.97
CA PRO A 206 11.02 3.13 13.41
C PRO A 206 10.11 3.51 12.24
#